data_5fd71a5b39ccdaa56c5968b6f40d9ea3
#
_entry.id   5fd71a5b39ccdaa56c5968b6f40d9ea3
#
_cell.length_a   1.000
_cell.length_b   1.000
_cell.length_c   1.000
_cell.angle_alpha   90.00
_cell.angle_beta   90.00
_cell.angle_gamma   90.00
#
_symmetry.space_group_name_H-M   'P 1'
#
loop_
_entity.id
_entity.type
_entity.pdbx_description
1 polymer ?
#
loop_
_entity_poly.entity_id
_entity_poly.type
_entity_poly.pdbx_seq_one_letter_code
_entity_poly.pdbx_strand_id
1 'polypeptide(L)'
;MNKILYAFALAGVLGLSSCSDFLDQNSPSEMTAENTYASPYYTNLRVNKLYGGMAQDRTYAQDLSIVWNLNSDCELIDGLGSNATNTSSERGNMNYNMDPGWSKISGVWDAEYGIIEDANQIIEGIRSSATLTAGGANQKSMERSLGEALTIRAMVYFDLVRIFGDIPFKVEASKSDLSNAYLEKTDRDVIMDSLMNDLDEAIKYLPWADQATGYTT
;
A
#
# COMPACT_ATOMS: atom_id res chain seq x y z
N MET A 1 -63.64 -16.37 -13.41
CA MET A 1 -62.82 -15.82 -12.34
C MET A 1 -61.34 -16.18 -12.45
N ASN A 2 -60.97 -17.39 -12.91
CA ASN A 2 -59.58 -17.83 -12.97
C ASN A 2 -58.70 -17.20 -14.08
N LYS A 3 -59.27 -16.74 -15.21
CA LYS A 3 -58.49 -16.13 -16.31
C LYS A 3 -57.91 -14.75 -15.98
N ILE A 4 -58.58 -13.97 -15.13
CA ILE A 4 -58.13 -12.67 -14.68
C ILE A 4 -56.98 -12.82 -13.65
N LEU A 5 -57.05 -13.87 -12.81
CA LEU A 5 -55.98 -14.14 -11.84
C LEU A 5 -54.69 -14.55 -12.53
N TYR A 6 -54.75 -15.32 -13.61
CA TYR A 6 -53.57 -15.69 -14.40
C TYR A 6 -52.98 -14.50 -15.17
N ALA A 7 -53.80 -13.56 -15.63
CA ALA A 7 -53.33 -12.37 -16.28
C ALA A 7 -52.58 -11.42 -15.31
N PHE A 8 -53.04 -11.31 -14.06
CA PHE A 8 -52.33 -10.54 -13.00
C PHE A 8 -51.03 -11.25 -12.54
N ALA A 9 -51.02 -12.58 -12.46
CA ALA A 9 -49.80 -13.32 -12.13
C ALA A 9 -48.74 -13.21 -13.23
N LEU A 10 -49.15 -13.25 -14.51
CA LEU A 10 -48.22 -13.10 -15.64
C LEU A 10 -47.66 -11.67 -15.75
N ALA A 11 -48.44 -10.62 -15.46
CA ALA A 11 -47.98 -9.24 -15.42
C ALA A 11 -47.03 -8.95 -14.27
N GLY A 12 -47.17 -9.63 -13.12
CA GLY A 12 -46.28 -9.54 -11.99
C GLY A 12 -44.89 -10.14 -12.23
N VAL A 13 -44.78 -11.20 -13.03
CA VAL A 13 -43.52 -11.87 -13.36
C VAL A 13 -42.71 -11.07 -14.40
N LEU A 14 -43.36 -10.33 -15.29
CA LEU A 14 -42.68 -9.49 -16.30
C LEU A 14 -42.13 -8.18 -15.71
N GLY A 15 -42.59 -7.78 -14.54
CA GLY A 15 -42.09 -6.57 -13.85
C GLY A 15 -40.81 -6.76 -13.04
N LEU A 16 -40.35 -8.01 -12.83
CA LEU A 16 -39.20 -8.33 -12.00
C LEU A 16 -37.86 -8.41 -12.77
N SER A 17 -37.88 -8.30 -14.09
CA SER A 17 -36.66 -8.45 -14.93
C SER A 17 -36.04 -7.10 -15.37
N SER A 18 -36.50 -5.96 -14.84
CA SER A 18 -36.18 -4.66 -15.43
C SER A 18 -35.21 -3.74 -14.66
N CYS A 19 -34.44 -4.22 -13.69
CA CYS A 19 -33.67 -3.29 -12.86
C CYS A 19 -32.20 -3.62 -12.64
N SER A 20 -31.56 -4.52 -13.39
CA SER A 20 -30.12 -4.72 -13.24
C SER A 20 -29.32 -3.55 -13.84
N ASP A 21 -29.65 -3.07 -15.03
CA ASP A 21 -28.92 -1.97 -15.70
C ASP A 21 -29.16 -0.59 -15.08
N PHE A 22 -30.29 -0.40 -14.34
CA PHE A 22 -30.57 0.91 -13.70
C PHE A 22 -29.73 1.13 -12.44
N LEU A 23 -29.22 0.06 -11.84
CA LEU A 23 -28.37 0.13 -10.65
C LEU A 23 -26.85 0.15 -11.01
N ASP A 24 -26.51 -0.21 -12.23
CA ASP A 24 -25.14 -0.06 -12.76
C ASP A 24 -24.92 1.40 -13.21
N GLN A 25 -24.85 2.28 -12.26
CA GLN A 25 -24.41 3.66 -12.51
C GLN A 25 -22.88 3.69 -12.63
N ASN A 26 -22.36 3.44 -13.82
CA ASN A 26 -21.03 3.87 -14.20
C ASN A 26 -21.01 5.40 -14.29
N SER A 27 -20.78 6.07 -13.16
CA SER A 27 -20.58 7.52 -13.16
C SER A 27 -19.26 7.83 -13.87
N PRO A 28 -19.25 8.59 -14.97
CA PRO A 28 -18.00 9.00 -15.64
C PRO A 28 -17.07 9.83 -14.74
N SER A 29 -17.59 10.32 -13.61
CA SER A 29 -16.84 11.07 -12.60
C SER A 29 -16.36 10.20 -11.44
N GLU A 30 -16.70 8.92 -11.40
CA GLU A 30 -16.20 8.00 -10.38
C GLU A 30 -14.78 7.55 -10.74
N MET A 31 -13.87 7.74 -9.80
CA MET A 31 -12.48 7.30 -9.92
C MET A 31 -12.38 5.79 -9.69
N THR A 32 -12.83 5.02 -10.68
CA THR A 32 -12.64 3.57 -10.67
C THR A 32 -11.16 3.21 -10.81
N ALA A 33 -10.76 2.02 -10.38
CA ALA A 33 -9.38 1.54 -10.59
C ALA A 33 -9.00 1.58 -12.08
N GLU A 34 -9.91 1.16 -12.97
CA GLU A 34 -9.70 1.17 -14.41
C GLU A 34 -9.40 2.59 -14.94
N ASN A 35 -10.23 3.59 -14.58
CA ASN A 35 -10.03 4.98 -14.99
C ASN A 35 -8.75 5.59 -14.40
N THR A 36 -8.41 5.24 -13.17
CA THR A 36 -7.22 5.71 -12.50
C THR A 36 -5.96 5.25 -13.22
N TYR A 37 -5.85 3.96 -13.50
CA TYR A 37 -4.65 3.39 -14.12
C TYR A 37 -4.65 3.43 -15.66
N ALA A 38 -5.73 3.88 -16.30
CA ALA A 38 -5.71 4.26 -17.71
C ALA A 38 -5.00 5.61 -17.95
N SER A 39 -4.91 6.46 -16.92
CA SER A 39 -4.34 7.79 -16.99
C SER A 39 -3.01 7.90 -16.26
N PRO A 40 -1.89 8.24 -16.93
CA PRO A 40 -0.61 8.49 -16.25
C PRO A 40 -0.67 9.56 -15.18
N TYR A 41 -1.49 10.59 -15.38
CA TYR A 41 -1.70 11.65 -14.40
C TYR A 41 -2.30 11.12 -13.08
N TYR A 42 -3.40 10.37 -13.16
CA TYR A 42 -4.04 9.82 -11.97
C TYR A 42 -3.20 8.71 -11.32
N THR A 43 -2.51 7.92 -12.11
CA THR A 43 -1.54 6.93 -11.59
C THR A 43 -0.44 7.61 -10.80
N ASN A 44 0.11 8.72 -11.29
CA ASN A 44 1.14 9.48 -10.58
C ASN A 44 0.62 10.05 -9.25
N LEU A 45 -0.64 10.51 -9.19
CA LEU A 45 -1.25 10.93 -7.92
C LEU A 45 -1.33 9.78 -6.90
N ARG A 46 -1.58 8.56 -7.36
CA ARG A 46 -1.56 7.37 -6.48
C ARG A 46 -0.15 7.08 -5.98
N VAL A 47 0.87 7.19 -6.82
CA VAL A 47 2.27 7.05 -6.40
C VAL A 47 2.66 8.14 -5.40
N ASN A 48 2.25 9.40 -5.63
CA ASN A 48 2.47 10.48 -4.68
C ASN A 48 1.85 10.19 -3.29
N LYS A 49 0.74 9.44 -3.23
CA LYS A 49 0.16 8.98 -1.97
C LYS A 49 1.12 8.04 -1.21
N LEU A 50 1.90 7.20 -1.90
CA LEU A 50 2.91 6.34 -1.25
C LEU A 50 3.98 7.20 -0.55
N TYR A 51 4.52 8.20 -1.25
CA TYR A 51 5.47 9.15 -0.64
C TYR A 51 4.85 9.90 0.54
N GLY A 52 3.57 10.30 0.42
CA GLY A 52 2.82 10.89 1.52
C GLY A 52 2.66 9.94 2.71
N GLY A 53 2.48 8.64 2.47
CA GLY A 53 2.44 7.61 3.51
C GLY A 53 3.78 7.47 4.24
N MET A 54 4.88 7.47 3.49
CA MET A 54 6.23 7.43 4.06
C MET A 54 6.56 8.67 4.91
N ALA A 55 5.99 9.83 4.58
CA ALA A 55 6.23 11.09 5.31
C ALA A 55 5.33 11.28 6.55
N GLN A 56 4.57 10.27 6.98
CA GLN A 56 3.74 10.34 8.17
C GLN A 56 4.54 10.12 9.45
N ASP A 57 4.03 10.64 10.58
CA ASP A 57 4.65 10.47 11.89
C ASP A 57 4.83 9.00 12.29
N ARG A 58 3.91 8.14 11.88
CA ARG A 58 3.97 6.68 12.15
C ARG A 58 5.00 5.93 11.30
N THR A 59 5.64 6.61 10.37
CA THR A 59 6.67 6.04 9.49
C THR A 59 7.96 6.82 9.61
N TYR A 60 8.55 7.28 8.49
CA TYR A 60 9.89 7.89 8.48
C TYR A 60 9.99 9.25 9.15
N ALA A 61 8.87 9.96 9.34
CA ALA A 61 8.95 11.28 9.99
C ALA A 61 9.27 11.18 11.48
N GLN A 62 8.86 10.12 12.19
CA GLN A 62 9.12 9.99 13.63
C GLN A 62 9.26 8.53 14.10
N ASP A 63 8.14 7.76 14.12
CA ASP A 63 8.06 6.53 14.91
C ASP A 63 9.01 5.43 14.42
N LEU A 64 9.22 5.31 13.12
CA LEU A 64 10.14 4.35 12.55
C LEU A 64 11.58 4.62 12.99
N SER A 65 12.01 5.90 12.97
CA SER A 65 13.33 6.30 13.45
C SER A 65 13.53 6.00 14.93
N ILE A 66 12.48 6.21 15.72
CA ILE A 66 12.47 5.89 17.16
C ILE A 66 12.63 4.39 17.37
N VAL A 67 11.85 3.57 16.65
CA VAL A 67 11.89 2.10 16.77
C VAL A 67 13.25 1.53 16.38
N TRP A 68 13.91 2.12 15.38
CA TRP A 68 15.23 1.63 14.94
C TRP A 68 16.36 1.92 15.91
N ASN A 69 16.40 3.14 16.45
CA ASN A 69 17.62 3.64 17.09
C ASN A 69 17.57 3.56 18.61
N LEU A 70 16.40 3.76 19.21
CA LEU A 70 16.27 3.95 20.66
C LEU A 70 16.45 2.68 21.50
N ASN A 71 16.56 1.51 20.88
CA ASN A 71 16.94 0.26 21.53
C ASN A 71 18.33 -0.21 21.12
N SER A 72 19.21 0.71 20.77
CA SER A 72 20.61 0.43 20.42
C SER A 72 21.57 1.02 21.45
N ASP A 73 22.86 0.71 21.32
CA ASP A 73 23.93 1.30 22.09
C ASP A 73 24.36 2.69 21.56
N CYS A 74 23.76 3.13 20.45
CA CYS A 74 24.11 4.39 19.79
C CYS A 74 23.24 5.55 20.24
N GLU A 75 22.05 5.30 20.83
CA GLU A 75 21.08 6.34 21.13
C GLU A 75 20.38 6.11 22.47
N LEU A 76 20.37 7.13 23.30
CA LEU A 76 19.63 7.17 24.55
C LEU A 76 18.53 8.21 24.48
N ILE A 77 17.39 7.93 25.12
CA ILE A 77 16.37 8.95 25.31
C ILE A 77 16.90 10.01 26.27
N ASP A 78 16.84 11.25 25.84
CA ASP A 78 17.06 12.40 26.74
C ASP A 78 16.05 12.37 27.88
N GLY A 79 16.56 12.58 29.10
CA GLY A 79 15.72 12.65 30.27
C GLY A 79 15.54 11.35 31.04
N LEU A 80 16.44 10.39 30.91
CA LEU A 80 16.60 9.33 31.90
C LEU A 80 17.08 9.94 33.22
N GLY A 81 16.15 10.39 34.03
CA GLY A 81 16.45 11.03 35.31
C GLY A 81 15.25 11.79 35.87
N SER A 82 15.47 12.58 36.92
CA SER A 82 14.42 13.34 37.62
C SER A 82 13.73 14.40 36.75
N ASN A 83 14.34 14.82 35.64
CA ASN A 83 13.81 15.82 34.71
C ASN A 83 13.27 15.21 33.43
N ALA A 84 12.98 13.92 33.41
CA ALA A 84 12.47 13.24 32.23
C ALA A 84 11.11 13.80 31.79
N THR A 85 11.05 14.32 30.60
CA THR A 85 9.81 14.78 29.95
C THR A 85 9.02 13.64 29.34
N ASN A 86 9.66 12.48 29.15
CA ASN A 86 9.06 11.30 28.56
C ASN A 86 8.23 10.52 29.59
N THR A 87 7.16 9.91 29.15
CA THR A 87 6.32 9.08 30.02
C THR A 87 7.08 7.85 30.52
N SER A 88 6.67 7.31 31.66
CA SER A 88 7.29 6.12 32.23
C SER A 88 7.19 4.90 31.30
N SER A 89 6.14 4.83 30.47
CA SER A 89 5.95 3.78 29.47
C SER A 89 6.99 3.91 28.32
N GLU A 90 7.24 5.10 27.84
CA GLU A 90 8.27 5.33 26.79
C GLU A 90 9.66 4.96 27.30
N ARG A 91 10.01 5.31 28.51
CA ARG A 91 11.27 4.91 29.15
C ARG A 91 11.39 3.42 29.38
N GLY A 92 10.30 2.77 29.75
CA GLY A 92 10.25 1.32 29.97
C GLY A 92 10.47 0.54 28.66
N ASN A 93 9.98 1.07 27.54
CA ASN A 93 10.10 0.43 26.23
C ASN A 93 11.46 0.65 25.54
N MET A 94 12.25 1.59 26.05
CA MET A 94 13.56 1.93 25.51
C MET A 94 14.73 1.36 26.31
N ASN A 95 14.51 0.23 26.93
CA ASN A 95 15.51 -0.49 27.76
C ASN A 95 16.01 -1.76 27.10
N TYR A 96 16.11 -1.80 25.77
CA TYR A 96 16.46 -2.96 24.93
C TYR A 96 15.39 -4.09 24.90
N ASN A 97 14.21 -3.84 25.44
CA ASN A 97 13.07 -4.76 25.37
C ASN A 97 11.97 -4.12 24.54
N MET A 98 11.80 -4.58 23.31
CA MET A 98 10.64 -4.21 22.52
C MET A 98 9.38 -4.83 23.10
N ASP A 99 8.45 -3.97 23.55
CA ASP A 99 7.13 -4.40 24.02
C ASP A 99 6.13 -4.35 22.86
N PRO A 100 5.55 -5.50 22.44
CA PRO A 100 4.55 -5.51 21.36
C PRO A 100 3.29 -4.66 21.69
N GLY A 101 3.04 -4.38 22.96
CA GLY A 101 1.96 -3.48 23.40
C GLY A 101 2.27 -1.99 23.22
N TRP A 102 3.49 -1.62 22.84
CA TRP A 102 3.83 -0.23 22.63
C TRP A 102 3.20 0.32 21.34
N SER A 103 2.37 1.37 21.48
CA SER A 103 1.58 1.94 20.39
C SER A 103 2.40 2.44 19.19
N LYS A 104 3.66 2.83 19.40
CA LYS A 104 4.53 3.22 18.30
C LYS A 104 4.92 2.04 17.43
N ILE A 105 5.20 0.88 18.01
CA ILE A 105 5.53 -0.34 17.26
C ILE A 105 4.32 -0.81 16.45
N SER A 106 3.14 -0.91 17.08
CA SER A 106 1.92 -1.26 16.35
C SER A 106 1.54 -0.22 15.31
N GLY A 107 1.78 1.07 15.60
CA GLY A 107 1.53 2.16 14.67
C GLY A 107 2.41 2.10 13.43
N VAL A 108 3.70 1.76 13.56
CA VAL A 108 4.61 1.51 12.44
C VAL A 108 4.13 0.33 11.60
N TRP A 109 3.80 -0.79 12.25
CA TRP A 109 3.28 -1.98 11.58
C TRP A 109 2.06 -1.66 10.72
N ASP A 110 1.05 -1.03 11.29
CA ASP A 110 -0.20 -0.70 10.59
C ASP A 110 0.04 0.28 9.43
N ALA A 111 0.88 1.29 9.64
CA ALA A 111 1.16 2.29 8.62
C ALA A 111 1.96 1.72 7.44
N GLU A 112 2.97 0.90 7.71
CA GLU A 112 3.78 0.29 6.67
C GLU A 112 3.00 -0.74 5.85
N TYR A 113 2.18 -1.59 6.50
CA TYR A 113 1.27 -2.47 5.75
C TYR A 113 0.22 -1.71 4.95
N GLY A 114 -0.19 -0.53 5.39
CA GLY A 114 -1.03 0.38 4.60
C GLY A 114 -0.35 0.87 3.32
N ILE A 115 0.93 1.24 3.41
CA ILE A 115 1.74 1.63 2.23
C ILE A 115 1.93 0.44 1.28
N ILE A 116 2.20 -0.76 1.81
CA ILE A 116 2.34 -1.99 1.01
C ILE A 116 1.04 -2.30 0.26
N GLU A 117 -0.10 -2.18 0.92
CA GLU A 117 -1.40 -2.39 0.28
C GLU A 117 -1.63 -1.39 -0.87
N ASP A 118 -1.37 -0.10 -0.64
CA ASP A 118 -1.45 0.92 -1.69
C ASP A 118 -0.47 0.62 -2.84
N ALA A 119 0.75 0.18 -2.55
CA ALA A 119 1.74 -0.19 -3.56
C ALA A 119 1.29 -1.41 -4.38
N ASN A 120 0.76 -2.45 -3.74
CA ASN A 120 0.21 -3.62 -4.42
C ASN A 120 -0.92 -3.24 -5.39
N GLN A 121 -1.86 -2.38 -4.94
CA GLN A 121 -2.94 -1.88 -5.80
C GLN A 121 -2.42 -1.10 -7.01
N ILE A 122 -1.39 -0.27 -6.81
CA ILE A 122 -0.77 0.50 -7.90
C ILE A 122 -0.07 -0.43 -8.89
N ILE A 123 0.74 -1.36 -8.41
CA ILE A 123 1.48 -2.32 -9.25
C ILE A 123 0.51 -3.17 -10.07
N GLU A 124 -0.53 -3.72 -9.44
CA GLU A 124 -1.55 -4.53 -10.10
C GLU A 124 -2.34 -3.71 -11.12
N GLY A 125 -2.76 -2.50 -10.75
CA GLY A 125 -3.50 -1.60 -11.62
C GLY A 125 -2.69 -1.16 -12.84
N ILE A 126 -1.41 -0.82 -12.68
CA ILE A 126 -0.53 -0.47 -13.81
C ILE A 126 -0.32 -1.67 -14.73
N ARG A 127 -0.03 -2.86 -14.18
CA ARG A 127 0.18 -4.09 -14.97
C ARG A 127 -1.06 -4.51 -15.75
N SER A 128 -2.25 -4.19 -15.26
CA SER A 128 -3.52 -4.46 -15.95
C SER A 128 -3.88 -3.39 -16.98
N SER A 129 -3.18 -2.25 -17.00
CA SER A 129 -3.50 -1.13 -17.87
C SER A 129 -2.92 -1.28 -19.28
N ALA A 130 -3.77 -1.07 -20.29
CA ALA A 130 -3.32 -1.00 -21.69
C ALA A 130 -2.32 0.15 -21.93
N THR A 131 -2.32 1.18 -21.10
CA THR A 131 -1.42 2.33 -21.23
C THR A 131 0.04 1.94 -20.99
N LEU A 132 0.30 0.88 -20.23
CA LEU A 132 1.65 0.35 -20.01
C LEU A 132 2.32 -0.15 -21.32
N THR A 133 1.55 -0.49 -22.33
CA THR A 133 2.03 -1.00 -23.62
C THR A 133 1.69 -0.09 -24.80
N ALA A 134 1.14 1.10 -24.54
CA ALA A 134 0.64 2.01 -25.57
C ALA A 134 1.75 2.73 -26.38
N GLY A 135 2.99 2.67 -25.92
CA GLY A 135 4.11 3.38 -26.51
C GLY A 135 4.20 4.86 -26.08
N GLY A 136 5.32 5.49 -26.44
CA GLY A 136 5.50 6.93 -26.25
C GLY A 136 5.64 7.40 -24.81
N ALA A 137 5.28 8.66 -24.57
CA ALA A 137 5.44 9.31 -23.26
C ALA A 137 4.55 8.72 -22.17
N ASN A 138 3.35 8.28 -22.54
CA ASN A 138 2.40 7.69 -21.57
C ASN A 138 2.92 6.36 -21.01
N GLN A 139 3.43 5.48 -21.89
CA GLN A 139 4.06 4.24 -21.44
C GLN A 139 5.23 4.52 -20.51
N LYS A 140 6.14 5.41 -20.87
CA LYS A 140 7.30 5.78 -20.02
C LYS A 140 6.89 6.32 -18.66
N SER A 141 5.81 7.10 -18.61
CA SER A 141 5.27 7.58 -17.34
C SER A 141 4.71 6.45 -16.48
N MET A 142 4.02 5.48 -17.09
CA MET A 142 3.49 4.31 -16.37
C MET A 142 4.62 3.39 -15.90
N GLU A 143 5.62 3.11 -16.74
CA GLU A 143 6.82 2.35 -16.39
C GLU A 143 7.54 2.96 -15.18
N ARG A 144 7.72 4.28 -15.19
CA ARG A 144 8.31 5.00 -14.07
C ARG A 144 7.47 4.84 -12.80
N SER A 145 6.15 5.07 -12.88
CA SER A 145 5.24 4.89 -11.75
C SER A 145 5.30 3.46 -11.19
N LEU A 146 5.42 2.46 -12.06
CA LEU A 146 5.62 1.06 -11.67
C LEU A 146 6.94 0.86 -10.93
N GLY A 147 8.04 1.39 -11.45
CA GLY A 147 9.34 1.31 -10.82
C GLY A 147 9.37 1.98 -9.43
N GLU A 148 8.74 3.15 -9.29
CA GLU A 148 8.62 3.85 -8.01
C GLU A 148 7.81 3.02 -6.99
N ALA A 149 6.67 2.44 -7.39
CA ALA A 149 5.84 1.61 -6.51
C ALA A 149 6.55 0.32 -6.07
N LEU A 150 7.27 -0.35 -6.99
CA LEU A 150 8.09 -1.53 -6.68
C LEU A 150 9.20 -1.19 -5.68
N THR A 151 9.89 -0.07 -5.88
CA THR A 151 10.98 0.38 -4.99
C THR A 151 10.44 0.70 -3.59
N ILE A 152 9.33 1.41 -3.49
CA ILE A 152 8.73 1.76 -2.20
C ILE A 152 8.25 0.49 -1.49
N ARG A 153 7.61 -0.44 -2.20
CA ARG A 153 7.20 -1.73 -1.61
C ARG A 153 8.38 -2.50 -1.05
N ALA A 154 9.46 -2.61 -1.81
CA ALA A 154 10.67 -3.28 -1.39
C ALA A 154 11.29 -2.61 -0.15
N MET A 155 11.38 -1.28 -0.14
CA MET A 155 11.92 -0.52 0.98
C MET A 155 11.12 -0.72 2.26
N VAL A 156 9.79 -0.61 2.19
CA VAL A 156 8.90 -0.73 3.36
C VAL A 156 8.92 -2.16 3.91
N TYR A 157 8.87 -3.18 3.06
CA TYR A 157 9.04 -4.56 3.52
C TYR A 157 10.41 -4.83 4.15
N PHE A 158 11.47 -4.25 3.60
CA PHE A 158 12.81 -4.36 4.19
C PHE A 158 12.83 -3.81 5.62
N ASP A 159 12.17 -2.70 5.87
CA ASP A 159 12.07 -2.12 7.21
C ASP A 159 11.28 -3.00 8.16
N LEU A 160 10.14 -3.55 7.72
CA LEU A 160 9.37 -4.51 8.50
C LEU A 160 10.19 -5.77 8.84
N VAL A 161 10.91 -6.33 7.88
CA VAL A 161 11.77 -7.51 8.12
C VAL A 161 12.87 -7.21 9.13
N ARG A 162 13.49 -6.03 9.05
CA ARG A 162 14.54 -5.62 9.99
C ARG A 162 14.03 -5.48 11.42
N ILE A 163 12.79 -5.03 11.60
CA ILE A 163 12.21 -4.79 12.91
C ILE A 163 11.57 -6.07 13.48
N PHE A 164 10.84 -6.81 12.65
CA PHE A 164 9.95 -7.88 13.11
C PHE A 164 10.41 -9.30 12.71
N GLY A 165 11.41 -9.43 11.84
CA GLY A 165 11.88 -10.73 11.34
C GLY A 165 10.92 -11.35 10.33
N ASP A 166 10.46 -12.58 10.61
CA ASP A 166 9.45 -13.25 9.77
C ASP A 166 8.10 -12.57 9.93
N ILE A 167 7.51 -12.18 8.80
CA ILE A 167 6.27 -11.39 8.76
C ILE A 167 5.30 -11.94 7.72
N PRO A 168 3.99 -11.62 7.79
CA PRO A 168 3.07 -11.87 6.69
C PRO A 168 3.53 -11.15 5.42
N PHE A 169 3.62 -11.88 4.31
CA PHE A 169 4.12 -11.34 3.05
C PHE A 169 3.14 -11.58 1.91
N LYS A 170 2.78 -10.53 1.19
CA LYS A 170 1.96 -10.59 -0.02
C LYS A 170 2.38 -9.53 -1.03
N VAL A 171 2.33 -9.89 -2.29
CA VAL A 171 2.62 -9.01 -3.43
C VAL A 171 1.39 -8.69 -4.28
N GLU A 172 0.22 -9.12 -3.81
CA GLU A 172 -1.09 -8.89 -4.44
C GLU A 172 -1.90 -7.93 -3.57
N ALA A 173 -2.76 -7.13 -4.19
CA ALA A 173 -3.74 -6.31 -3.48
C ALA A 173 -4.75 -7.18 -2.70
N SER A 174 -5.33 -6.61 -1.66
CA SER A 174 -6.39 -7.27 -0.89
C SER A 174 -7.62 -7.49 -1.77
N LYS A 175 -8.15 -8.71 -1.74
CA LYS A 175 -9.34 -9.08 -2.50
C LYS A 175 -10.60 -8.68 -1.72
N SER A 176 -11.64 -8.31 -2.45
CA SER A 176 -12.92 -7.89 -1.85
C SER A 176 -13.60 -9.01 -1.05
N ASP A 177 -13.33 -10.27 -1.37
CA ASP A 177 -13.82 -11.45 -0.66
C ASP A 177 -12.96 -11.83 0.56
N LEU A 178 -11.91 -11.05 0.85
CA LEU A 178 -10.94 -11.27 1.93
C LEU A 178 -10.20 -12.61 1.88
N SER A 179 -10.19 -13.30 0.74
CA SER A 179 -9.56 -14.63 0.60
C SER A 179 -8.05 -14.62 0.83
N ASN A 180 -7.41 -13.44 0.72
CA ASN A 180 -5.98 -13.23 0.97
C ASN A 180 -5.71 -12.25 2.15
N ALA A 181 -6.68 -12.10 3.07
CA ALA A 181 -6.53 -11.18 4.20
C ALA A 181 -5.73 -11.77 5.37
N TYR A 182 -5.80 -13.08 5.56
CA TYR A 182 -5.13 -13.77 6.66
C TYR A 182 -3.98 -14.62 6.11
N LEU A 183 -2.77 -14.15 6.37
CA LEU A 183 -1.55 -14.81 5.94
C LEU A 183 -0.71 -15.22 7.15
N GLU A 184 -0.14 -16.39 7.09
CA GLU A 184 0.91 -16.80 8.01
C GLU A 184 2.18 -15.98 7.73
N LYS A 185 3.08 -15.96 8.71
CA LYS A 185 4.38 -15.33 8.52
C LYS A 185 5.22 -16.14 7.51
N THR A 186 5.91 -15.41 6.68
CA THR A 186 6.87 -15.92 5.69
C THR A 186 8.28 -15.73 6.24
N ASP A 187 9.15 -16.67 5.96
CA ASP A 187 10.57 -16.58 6.29
C ASP A 187 11.19 -15.32 5.64
N ARG A 188 11.96 -14.59 6.44
CA ARG A 188 12.56 -13.31 6.03
C ARG A 188 13.48 -13.44 4.82
N ASP A 189 14.19 -14.57 4.67
CA ASP A 189 15.12 -14.74 3.55
C ASP A 189 14.35 -14.91 2.23
N VAL A 190 13.20 -15.60 2.27
CA VAL A 190 12.26 -15.69 1.13
C VAL A 190 11.69 -14.30 0.77
N ILE A 191 11.37 -13.50 1.77
CA ILE A 191 10.92 -12.12 1.55
C ILE A 191 12.05 -11.34 0.88
N MET A 192 13.27 -11.37 1.40
CA MET A 192 14.42 -10.64 0.84
C MET A 192 14.68 -10.98 -0.62
N ASP A 193 14.60 -12.26 -1.00
CA ASP A 193 14.73 -12.68 -2.39
C ASP A 193 13.64 -12.05 -3.28
N SER A 194 12.42 -11.96 -2.77
CA SER A 194 11.33 -11.30 -3.50
C SER A 194 11.53 -9.78 -3.64
N LEU A 195 12.07 -9.12 -2.59
CA LEU A 195 12.39 -7.69 -2.67
C LEU A 195 13.50 -7.41 -3.69
N MET A 196 14.49 -8.28 -3.80
CA MET A 196 15.51 -8.17 -4.85
C MET A 196 14.90 -8.27 -6.25
N ASN A 197 13.92 -9.15 -6.47
CA ASN A 197 13.21 -9.23 -7.75
C ASN A 197 12.44 -7.94 -8.06
N ASP A 198 11.78 -7.32 -7.06
CA ASP A 198 11.12 -6.02 -7.23
C ASP A 198 12.11 -4.93 -7.65
N LEU A 199 13.28 -4.87 -7.02
CA LEU A 199 14.31 -3.89 -7.34
C LEU A 199 14.94 -4.15 -8.72
N ASP A 200 15.19 -5.41 -9.09
CA ASP A 200 15.69 -5.79 -10.41
C ASP A 200 14.69 -5.45 -11.54
N GLU A 201 13.40 -5.47 -11.26
CA GLU A 201 12.38 -4.97 -12.16
C GLU A 201 12.38 -3.43 -12.20
N ALA A 202 12.40 -2.78 -11.05
CA ALA A 202 12.34 -1.32 -10.93
C ALA A 202 13.48 -0.61 -11.67
N ILE A 203 14.70 -1.13 -11.60
CA ILE A 203 15.89 -0.59 -12.29
C ILE A 203 15.68 -0.46 -13.81
N LYS A 204 14.82 -1.30 -14.42
CA LYS A 204 14.55 -1.25 -15.86
C LYS A 204 13.70 -0.03 -16.25
N TYR A 205 12.97 0.54 -15.32
CA TYR A 205 12.01 1.61 -15.54
C TYR A 205 12.45 2.97 -14.99
N LEU A 206 13.30 2.96 -13.97
CA LEU A 206 13.71 4.18 -13.29
C LEU A 206 14.96 4.79 -13.95
N PRO A 207 14.98 6.12 -14.19
CA PRO A 207 16.19 6.79 -14.66
C PRO A 207 17.21 6.89 -13.51
N TRP A 208 18.50 6.93 -13.88
CA TRP A 208 19.54 7.30 -12.93
C TRP A 208 19.40 8.77 -12.52
N ALA A 209 19.92 9.13 -11.36
CA ALA A 209 19.77 10.47 -10.77
C ALA A 209 20.24 11.60 -11.69
N ASP A 210 21.31 11.37 -12.48
CA ASP A 210 21.83 12.30 -13.48
C ASP A 210 20.96 12.40 -14.75
N GLN A 211 20.07 11.46 -14.96
CA GLN A 211 19.14 11.41 -16.11
C GLN A 211 17.72 11.81 -15.73
N ALA A 212 17.45 11.95 -14.44
CA ALA A 212 16.13 12.29 -13.94
C ALA A 212 15.80 13.76 -14.27
N THR A 213 14.87 13.97 -15.20
CA THR A 213 14.35 15.30 -15.56
C THR A 213 12.96 15.48 -15.01
N GLY A 214 12.66 16.67 -14.48
CA GLY A 214 11.31 17.00 -13.99
C GLY A 214 11.07 16.72 -12.51
N TYR A 215 12.11 16.37 -11.76
CA TYR A 215 12.06 16.40 -10.30
C TYR A 215 12.57 17.75 -9.81
N THR A 216 11.81 18.43 -8.98
CA THR A 216 12.34 19.47 -8.12
C THR A 216 13.10 18.77 -7.00
N THR A 217 14.41 18.95 -6.97
CA THR A 217 15.28 18.59 -5.85
C THR A 217 14.89 19.35 -4.61
#